data_04d01ea83aecbe3f154ad29d91ac536b
#
_entry.id   04d01ea83aecbe3f154ad29d91ac536b
#
_cell.length_a   1.000
_cell.length_b   1.000
_cell.length_c   1.000
_cell.angle_alpha   90.00
_cell.angle_beta   90.00
_cell.angle_gamma   90.00
#
_symmetry.space_group_name_H-M   'P 1'
#
loop_
_entity.id
_entity.type
_entity.pdbx_description
1 polymer ?
#
loop_
_entity_poly.entity_id
_entity_poly.type
_entity_poly.pdbx_seq_one_letter_code
_entity_poly.pdbx_strand_id
1 'polypeptide(L)'
;MRLSTWRSAASDDEGFSLVEMMVSLMILAMVTSGFAYGLNLAMAVTREDRARVQATNLAARELETLRNEFGASKTAPTSIGALSGVINPHQLPGATQGDPLVLDGREFTVVRTVEWLPAGTGTSPCDGGSAVTYPSLGVNVQVSWEENGEQRDVESNTVLTPPKGTLASIEGFIAAKVTGADGTGVASLPVDISGPGGAQTRVTAADGCAVFALTAVGNYTVTLDEEGYVSFDGQETTSKQAAV
;
A
#
# COMPACT_ATOMS: atom_id res chain seq x y z
N MET A 1 -66.67 63.15 26.85
CA MET A 1 -66.74 61.69 26.85
C MET A 1 -66.77 61.25 25.43
N ARG A 2 -65.58 60.78 24.87
CA ARG A 2 -65.50 60.32 23.46
C ARG A 2 -65.48 58.77 23.47
N LEU A 3 -66.52 58.16 22.94
CA LEU A 3 -66.65 56.77 22.73
C LEU A 3 -65.80 56.37 21.48
N SER A 4 -64.76 55.61 21.66
CA SER A 4 -64.01 55.05 20.58
C SER A 4 -64.70 53.76 20.08
N THR A 5 -65.20 53.82 18.84
CA THR A 5 -65.76 52.65 18.16
C THR A 5 -64.60 51.80 17.65
N TRP A 6 -64.45 50.62 18.21
CA TRP A 6 -63.58 49.58 17.69
C TRP A 6 -64.28 48.93 16.47
N ARG A 7 -63.70 49.14 15.28
CA ARG A 7 -64.06 48.33 14.11
C ARG A 7 -63.44 47.00 14.18
N SER A 8 -64.24 45.96 14.28
CA SER A 8 -63.80 44.60 14.06
C SER A 8 -63.36 44.49 12.59
N ALA A 9 -62.07 44.20 12.39
CA ALA A 9 -61.61 43.74 11.09
C ALA A 9 -62.24 42.38 10.85
N ALA A 10 -63.15 42.29 9.89
CA ALA A 10 -63.61 41.03 9.37
C ALA A 10 -62.37 40.33 8.79
N SER A 11 -62.00 39.23 9.35
CA SER A 11 -61.07 38.33 8.72
C SER A 11 -61.80 37.70 7.52
N ASP A 12 -61.40 38.12 6.31
CA ASP A 12 -61.76 37.38 5.11
C ASP A 12 -61.16 35.98 5.23
N ASP A 13 -61.91 35.02 5.67
CA ASP A 13 -61.64 33.60 5.58
C ASP A 13 -61.77 33.18 4.09
N GLU A 14 -60.79 33.62 3.25
CA GLU A 14 -60.68 33.08 1.90
C GLU A 14 -60.16 31.64 2.02
N GLY A 15 -61.03 30.70 1.81
CA GLY A 15 -60.69 29.29 1.75
C GLY A 15 -59.67 29.02 0.63
N PHE A 16 -58.72 28.15 0.89
CA PHE A 16 -57.71 27.76 -0.10
C PHE A 16 -58.36 27.24 -1.39
N SER A 17 -57.90 27.77 -2.53
CA SER A 17 -58.30 27.32 -3.85
C SER A 17 -57.75 25.88 -4.09
N LEU A 18 -58.52 25.02 -4.74
CA LEU A 18 -58.08 23.67 -5.11
C LEU A 18 -56.80 23.71 -5.94
N VAL A 19 -56.66 24.72 -6.80
CA VAL A 19 -55.43 24.95 -7.60
C VAL A 19 -54.24 25.29 -6.71
N GLU A 20 -54.42 26.12 -5.68
CA GLU A 20 -53.36 26.49 -4.74
C GLU A 20 -52.86 25.29 -3.92
N MET A 21 -53.77 24.41 -3.51
CA MET A 21 -53.43 23.13 -2.88
C MET A 21 -52.62 22.22 -3.82
N MET A 22 -53.02 22.11 -5.09
CA MET A 22 -52.27 21.30 -6.08
C MET A 22 -50.88 21.87 -6.35
N VAL A 23 -50.75 23.17 -6.51
CA VAL A 23 -49.45 23.83 -6.70
C VAL A 23 -48.55 23.66 -5.47
N SER A 24 -49.10 23.86 -4.28
CA SER A 24 -48.36 23.69 -3.02
C SER A 24 -47.87 22.28 -2.84
N LEU A 25 -48.69 21.27 -3.14
CA LEU A 25 -48.28 19.84 -3.11
C LEU A 25 -47.19 19.53 -4.15
N MET A 26 -47.30 20.12 -5.36
CA MET A 26 -46.29 19.94 -6.40
C MET A 26 -44.92 20.52 -5.99
N ILE A 27 -44.92 21.74 -5.42
CA ILE A 27 -43.72 22.40 -4.90
C ILE A 27 -43.15 21.58 -3.75
N LEU A 28 -43.99 21.14 -2.81
CA LEU A 28 -43.57 20.29 -1.69
C LEU A 28 -42.92 18.99 -2.19
N ALA A 29 -43.50 18.31 -3.18
CA ALA A 29 -42.98 17.10 -3.77
C ALA A 29 -41.60 17.34 -4.44
N MET A 30 -41.43 18.45 -5.15
CA MET A 30 -40.13 18.82 -5.75
C MET A 30 -39.04 19.05 -4.69
N VAL A 31 -39.38 19.83 -3.64
CA VAL A 31 -38.46 20.17 -2.56
C VAL A 31 -38.05 18.89 -1.79
N THR A 32 -39.01 18.04 -1.43
CA THR A 32 -38.74 16.79 -0.70
C THR A 32 -37.92 15.82 -1.53
N SER A 33 -38.17 15.71 -2.83
CA SER A 33 -37.39 14.87 -3.75
C SER A 33 -35.94 15.38 -3.88
N GLY A 34 -35.74 16.69 -4.01
CA GLY A 34 -34.42 17.30 -4.05
C GLY A 34 -33.64 17.09 -2.76
N PHE A 35 -34.29 17.21 -1.62
CA PHE A 35 -33.68 16.97 -0.30
C PHE A 35 -33.30 15.50 -0.13
N ALA A 36 -34.20 14.55 -0.51
CA ALA A 36 -33.92 13.11 -0.45
C ALA A 36 -32.74 12.72 -1.34
N TYR A 37 -32.62 13.30 -2.53
CA TYR A 37 -31.47 13.09 -3.41
C TYR A 37 -30.16 13.60 -2.77
N GLY A 38 -30.18 14.82 -2.21
CA GLY A 38 -29.03 15.41 -1.53
C GLY A 38 -28.55 14.57 -0.34
N LEU A 39 -29.47 14.03 0.47
CA LEU A 39 -29.13 13.13 1.58
C LEU A 39 -28.48 11.84 1.09
N ASN A 40 -29.01 11.22 0.03
CA ASN A 40 -28.41 10.01 -0.52
C ASN A 40 -26.97 10.25 -1.02
N LEU A 41 -26.74 11.38 -1.69
CA LEU A 41 -25.41 11.75 -2.15
C LEU A 41 -24.45 11.99 -0.96
N ALA A 42 -24.89 12.69 0.07
CA ALA A 42 -24.10 12.93 1.27
C ALA A 42 -23.75 11.63 2.00
N MET A 43 -24.68 10.68 2.07
CA MET A 43 -24.42 9.34 2.65
C MET A 43 -23.43 8.54 1.82
N ALA A 44 -23.47 8.61 0.49
CA ALA A 44 -22.53 7.93 -0.39
C ALA A 44 -21.10 8.45 -0.17
N VAL A 45 -20.90 9.77 -0.18
CA VAL A 45 -19.61 10.41 0.11
C VAL A 45 -19.09 10.00 1.50
N THR A 46 -19.94 10.02 2.51
CA THR A 46 -19.53 9.64 3.88
C THR A 46 -19.07 8.19 3.96
N ARG A 47 -19.68 7.27 3.18
CA ARG A 47 -19.26 5.86 3.15
C ARG A 47 -17.89 5.69 2.48
N GLU A 48 -17.64 6.42 1.40
CA GLU A 48 -16.36 6.42 0.71
C GLU A 48 -15.24 6.96 1.62
N ASP A 49 -15.48 8.09 2.29
CA ASP A 49 -14.53 8.67 3.24
C ASP A 49 -14.20 7.70 4.39
N ARG A 50 -15.21 7.00 4.92
CA ARG A 50 -14.99 5.99 5.97
C ARG A 50 -14.10 4.86 5.50
N ALA A 51 -14.33 4.33 4.30
CA ALA A 51 -13.52 3.26 3.75
C ALA A 51 -12.06 3.70 3.57
N ARG A 52 -11.85 4.90 3.06
CA ARG A 52 -10.52 5.48 2.90
C ARG A 52 -9.80 5.66 4.23
N VAL A 53 -10.50 6.14 5.26
CA VAL A 53 -9.95 6.27 6.62
C VAL A 53 -9.60 4.90 7.19
N GLN A 54 -10.45 3.88 7.02
CA GLN A 54 -10.17 2.52 7.46
C GLN A 54 -8.93 1.94 6.75
N ALA A 55 -8.83 2.11 5.43
CA ALA A 55 -7.66 1.68 4.65
C ALA A 55 -6.37 2.37 5.13
N THR A 56 -6.42 3.69 5.37
CA THR A 56 -5.28 4.45 5.90
C THR A 56 -4.87 3.93 7.30
N ASN A 57 -5.83 3.63 8.16
CA ASN A 57 -5.56 3.07 9.48
C ASN A 57 -4.96 1.66 9.40
N LEU A 58 -5.40 0.83 8.46
CA LEU A 58 -4.80 -0.48 8.21
C LEU A 58 -3.35 -0.36 7.73
N ALA A 59 -3.08 0.55 6.80
CA ALA A 59 -1.72 0.82 6.34
C ALA A 59 -0.81 1.32 7.48
N ALA A 60 -1.30 2.25 8.29
CA ALA A 60 -0.56 2.75 9.45
C ALA A 60 -0.30 1.65 10.49
N ARG A 61 -1.29 0.79 10.77
CA ARG A 61 -1.15 -0.36 11.66
C ARG A 61 -0.09 -1.34 11.15
N GLU A 62 -0.10 -1.63 9.86
CA GLU A 62 0.89 -2.53 9.23
C GLU A 62 2.30 -1.96 9.37
N LEU A 63 2.49 -0.68 9.07
CA LEU A 63 3.78 -0.01 9.23
C LEU A 63 4.26 0.00 10.68
N GLU A 64 3.38 0.20 11.65
CA GLU A 64 3.74 0.18 13.07
C GLU A 64 4.08 -1.23 13.55
N THR A 65 3.31 -2.23 13.13
CA THR A 65 3.62 -3.64 13.42
C THR A 65 4.98 -4.01 12.87
N LEU A 66 5.26 -3.61 11.62
CA LEU A 66 6.54 -3.86 10.99
C LEU A 66 7.72 -3.17 11.70
N ARG A 67 7.53 -1.92 12.17
CA ARG A 67 8.56 -1.23 12.97
C ARG A 67 8.89 -1.97 14.26
N ASN A 68 7.86 -2.46 14.93
CA ASN A 68 8.03 -3.24 16.16
C ASN A 68 8.75 -4.56 15.88
N GLU A 69 8.37 -5.28 14.84
CA GLU A 69 9.05 -6.51 14.42
C GLU A 69 10.49 -6.23 14.00
N PHE A 70 10.73 -5.19 13.20
CA PHE A 70 12.04 -4.80 12.73
C PHE A 70 13.01 -4.49 13.86
N GLY A 71 12.52 -3.90 14.94
CA GLY A 71 13.30 -3.59 16.15
C GLY A 71 13.41 -4.72 17.16
N ALA A 72 12.62 -5.79 17.01
CA ALA A 72 12.48 -6.83 18.04
C ALA A 72 13.69 -7.74 18.19
N SER A 73 14.44 -7.99 17.10
CA SER A 73 15.61 -8.87 17.13
C SER A 73 16.65 -8.45 16.10
N LYS A 74 17.88 -8.93 16.28
CA LYS A 74 18.96 -8.66 15.33
C LYS A 74 18.78 -9.32 13.95
N THR A 75 17.98 -10.38 13.88
CA THR A 75 17.70 -11.11 12.63
C THR A 75 16.44 -10.62 11.92
N ALA A 76 15.56 -9.91 12.61
CA ALA A 76 14.30 -9.41 12.05
C ALA A 76 14.49 -8.54 10.80
N PRO A 77 15.45 -7.60 10.74
CA PRO A 77 15.66 -6.79 9.53
C PRO A 77 15.89 -7.63 8.29
N THR A 78 16.74 -8.63 8.37
CA THR A 78 17.06 -9.51 7.23
C THR A 78 15.88 -10.41 6.85
N SER A 79 15.19 -10.99 7.82
CA SER A 79 14.02 -11.86 7.56
C SER A 79 12.85 -11.07 6.96
N ILE A 80 12.58 -9.87 7.45
CA ILE A 80 11.54 -8.99 6.87
C ILE A 80 11.95 -8.55 5.47
N GLY A 81 13.21 -8.14 5.29
CA GLY A 81 13.75 -7.72 4.01
C GLY A 81 13.83 -8.84 2.98
N ALA A 82 13.78 -10.11 3.36
CA ALA A 82 13.74 -11.24 2.45
C ALA A 82 12.37 -11.44 1.77
N LEU A 83 11.29 -10.91 2.34
CA LEU A 83 9.92 -11.14 1.89
C LEU A 83 9.35 -9.85 1.28
N SER A 84 9.01 -9.87 0.01
CA SER A 84 8.34 -8.77 -0.71
C SER A 84 7.06 -9.25 -1.36
N GLY A 85 6.08 -8.36 -1.53
CA GLY A 85 4.79 -8.72 -2.09
C GLY A 85 3.92 -9.58 -1.16
N VAL A 86 4.11 -9.48 0.15
CA VAL A 86 3.34 -10.26 1.14
C VAL A 86 1.94 -9.71 1.25
N ILE A 87 0.96 -10.60 1.03
CA ILE A 87 -0.47 -10.27 1.08
C ILE A 87 -1.00 -10.57 2.48
N ASN A 88 -1.71 -9.61 3.07
CA ASN A 88 -2.35 -9.69 4.37
C ASN A 88 -1.41 -10.29 5.46
N PRO A 89 -0.22 -9.72 5.67
CA PRO A 89 0.78 -10.31 6.57
C PRO A 89 0.31 -10.37 8.04
N HIS A 90 -0.51 -9.40 8.47
CA HIS A 90 -0.98 -9.31 9.85
C HIS A 90 -2.50 -9.23 9.92
N GLN A 91 -3.10 -10.28 10.44
CA GLN A 91 -4.55 -10.40 10.55
C GLN A 91 -5.15 -9.55 11.67
N LEU A 92 -6.46 -9.33 11.58
CA LEU A 92 -7.28 -8.84 12.68
C LEU A 92 -7.51 -9.97 13.70
N PRO A 93 -7.73 -9.65 14.99
CA PRO A 93 -8.02 -10.67 15.98
C PRO A 93 -9.21 -11.55 15.58
N GLY A 94 -8.99 -12.86 15.57
CA GLY A 94 -10.02 -13.86 15.23
C GLY A 94 -10.16 -14.18 13.74
N ALA A 95 -9.37 -13.56 12.86
CA ALA A 95 -9.35 -13.87 11.44
C ALA A 95 -8.23 -14.88 11.08
N THR A 96 -8.36 -15.54 9.94
CA THR A 96 -7.37 -16.50 9.43
C THR A 96 -6.25 -15.77 8.70
N GLN A 97 -5.03 -16.24 8.85
CA GLN A 97 -3.87 -15.61 8.21
C GLN A 97 -3.95 -15.73 6.67
N GLY A 98 -3.72 -14.63 5.98
CA GLY A 98 -3.75 -14.53 4.53
C GLY A 98 -5.12 -14.12 3.95
N ASP A 99 -6.19 -14.27 4.71
CA ASP A 99 -7.53 -13.83 4.26
C ASP A 99 -7.63 -12.29 4.20
N PRO A 100 -8.53 -11.73 3.38
CA PRO A 100 -8.81 -10.30 3.40
C PRO A 100 -9.25 -9.81 4.79
N LEU A 101 -8.88 -8.59 5.13
CA LEU A 101 -9.26 -7.98 6.41
C LEU A 101 -10.67 -7.40 6.31
N VAL A 102 -11.61 -7.88 7.13
CA VAL A 102 -13.00 -7.42 7.09
C VAL A 102 -13.24 -6.37 8.17
N LEU A 103 -13.63 -5.15 7.76
CA LEU A 103 -14.04 -4.06 8.63
C LEU A 103 -15.39 -3.51 8.17
N ASP A 104 -16.36 -3.45 9.08
CA ASP A 104 -17.72 -2.98 8.80
C ASP A 104 -18.37 -3.65 7.58
N GLY A 105 -18.08 -4.94 7.37
CA GLY A 105 -18.62 -5.74 6.26
C GLY A 105 -17.95 -5.48 4.91
N ARG A 106 -16.83 -4.75 4.87
CA ARG A 106 -16.01 -4.50 3.68
C ARG A 106 -14.69 -5.25 3.80
N GLU A 107 -14.26 -5.84 2.70
CA GLU A 107 -13.00 -6.54 2.58
C GLU A 107 -11.89 -5.58 2.14
N PHE A 108 -10.74 -5.67 2.82
CA PHE A 108 -9.52 -4.94 2.49
C PHE A 108 -8.39 -5.92 2.26
N THR A 109 -7.62 -5.70 1.21
CA THR A 109 -6.39 -6.44 0.93
C THR A 109 -5.20 -5.54 1.20
N VAL A 110 -4.30 -5.98 2.08
CA VAL A 110 -3.06 -5.29 2.42
C VAL A 110 -1.92 -5.97 1.70
N VAL A 111 -1.17 -5.24 0.90
CA VAL A 111 0.04 -5.73 0.22
C VAL A 111 1.24 -4.97 0.76
N ARG A 112 2.20 -5.69 1.30
CA ARG A 112 3.47 -5.14 1.78
C ARG A 112 4.59 -5.44 0.79
N THR A 113 5.20 -4.41 0.25
CA THR A 113 6.39 -4.49 -0.58
C THR A 113 7.58 -3.92 0.18
N VAL A 114 8.70 -4.61 0.15
CA VAL A 114 9.92 -4.16 0.81
C VAL A 114 11.09 -4.18 -0.17
N GLU A 115 11.96 -3.20 -0.05
CA GLU A 115 13.15 -3.04 -0.88
C GLU A 115 14.33 -2.56 -0.02
N TRP A 116 15.50 -3.17 -0.23
CA TRP A 116 16.72 -2.69 0.41
C TRP A 116 17.25 -1.44 -0.29
N LEU A 117 17.33 -0.35 0.45
CA LEU A 117 17.87 0.91 -0.01
C LEU A 117 19.33 0.99 0.41
N PRO A 118 20.28 1.01 -0.53
CA PRO A 118 21.69 1.12 -0.20
C PRO A 118 21.99 2.48 0.43
N ALA A 119 22.75 2.47 1.50
CA ALA A 119 23.37 3.68 2.02
C ALA A 119 24.74 3.85 1.37
N GLY A 120 24.91 4.81 0.48
CA GLY A 120 26.19 5.07 -0.19
C GLY A 120 26.10 6.22 -1.18
N THR A 121 27.25 6.66 -1.68
CA THR A 121 27.39 7.75 -2.65
C THR A 121 27.22 7.30 -4.11
N GLY A 122 26.87 6.03 -4.36
CA GLY A 122 26.63 5.49 -5.70
C GLY A 122 25.17 5.67 -6.15
N THR A 123 24.97 5.77 -7.45
CA THR A 123 23.66 5.90 -8.08
C THR A 123 22.85 4.59 -8.04
N SER A 124 23.52 3.45 -7.88
CA SER A 124 22.91 2.12 -7.79
C SER A 124 23.77 1.18 -6.95
N PRO A 125 23.18 0.26 -6.17
CA PRO A 125 23.91 -0.80 -5.48
C PRO A 125 24.63 -1.75 -6.43
N CYS A 126 24.18 -1.82 -7.68
CA CYS A 126 24.76 -2.68 -8.71
C CYS A 126 25.95 -2.05 -9.45
N ASP A 127 26.17 -0.74 -9.35
CA ASP A 127 27.20 -0.04 -10.11
C ASP A 127 28.56 0.08 -9.36
N GLY A 128 28.92 -0.97 -8.62
CA GLY A 128 30.20 -1.03 -7.90
C GLY A 128 30.28 -0.05 -6.73
N GLY A 129 29.13 0.48 -6.33
CA GLY A 129 28.98 1.26 -5.11
C GLY A 129 29.48 0.44 -3.94
N SER A 130 30.27 1.07 -3.09
CA SER A 130 30.84 0.50 -1.88
C SER A 130 29.84 -0.39 -1.17
N ALA A 131 30.33 -1.53 -0.70
CA ALA A 131 29.60 -2.44 0.14
C ALA A 131 28.58 -1.71 1.00
N VAL A 132 27.34 -2.14 0.91
CA VAL A 132 26.22 -1.58 1.65
C VAL A 132 26.55 -1.67 3.14
N THR A 133 27.16 -0.64 3.69
CA THR A 133 27.66 -0.67 5.06
C THR A 133 26.51 -0.64 6.07
N TYR A 134 25.38 0.01 5.72
CA TYR A 134 24.17 0.09 6.54
C TYR A 134 22.96 0.32 5.64
N PRO A 135 22.42 -0.73 5.03
CA PRO A 135 21.23 -0.58 4.19
C PRO A 135 20.03 -0.19 5.05
N SER A 136 19.21 0.68 4.50
CA SER A 136 17.86 0.92 5.01
C SER A 136 16.86 0.07 4.25
N LEU A 137 15.76 -0.28 4.88
CA LEU A 137 14.65 -1.00 4.25
C LEU A 137 13.56 0.01 3.87
N GLY A 138 13.35 0.20 2.60
CA GLY A 138 12.17 0.88 2.06
C GLY A 138 10.97 -0.04 2.19
N VAL A 139 9.88 0.45 2.74
CA VAL A 139 8.63 -0.29 2.90
C VAL A 139 7.52 0.50 2.26
N ASN A 140 6.77 -0.15 1.38
CA ASN A 140 5.53 0.32 0.81
C ASN A 140 4.40 -0.59 1.29
N VAL A 141 3.32 -0.01 1.78
CA VAL A 141 2.09 -0.71 2.14
C VAL A 141 0.96 -0.13 1.31
N GLN A 142 0.39 -0.95 0.46
CA GLN A 142 -0.80 -0.65 -0.31
C GLN A 142 -2.01 -1.38 0.30
N VAL A 143 -3.08 -0.65 0.53
CA VAL A 143 -4.36 -1.22 1.00
C VAL A 143 -5.40 -0.95 -0.05
N SER A 144 -5.97 -2.01 -0.60
CA SER A 144 -7.00 -1.94 -1.64
C SER A 144 -8.34 -2.50 -1.15
N TRP A 145 -9.44 -1.95 -1.70
CA TRP A 145 -10.81 -2.40 -1.45
C TRP A 145 -11.67 -2.17 -2.68
N GLU A 146 -12.81 -2.84 -2.74
CA GLU A 146 -13.80 -2.62 -3.79
C GLU A 146 -14.88 -1.63 -3.33
N GLU A 147 -15.18 -0.64 -4.17
CA GLU A 147 -16.25 0.33 -3.97
C GLU A 147 -17.07 0.47 -5.24
N ASN A 148 -18.34 0.10 -5.20
CA ASN A 148 -19.29 0.19 -6.35
C ASN A 148 -18.77 -0.51 -7.63
N GLY A 149 -18.03 -1.63 -7.50
CA GLY A 149 -17.43 -2.35 -8.62
C GLY A 149 -16.12 -1.75 -9.15
N GLU A 150 -15.60 -0.72 -8.49
CA GLU A 150 -14.28 -0.15 -8.78
C GLU A 150 -13.29 -0.46 -7.65
N GLN A 151 -12.08 -0.83 -8.02
CA GLN A 151 -11.00 -1.00 -7.06
C GLN A 151 -10.43 0.36 -6.66
N ARG A 152 -10.35 0.61 -5.36
CA ARG A 152 -9.74 1.78 -4.74
C ARG A 152 -8.54 1.34 -3.92
N ASP A 153 -7.58 2.22 -3.75
CA ASP A 153 -6.40 1.95 -2.93
C ASP A 153 -5.85 3.18 -2.21
N VAL A 154 -5.04 2.91 -1.21
CA VAL A 154 -4.22 3.90 -0.47
C VAL A 154 -2.83 3.32 -0.31
N GLU A 155 -1.82 4.16 -0.51
CA GLU A 155 -0.42 3.81 -0.28
C GLU A 155 0.16 4.56 0.92
N SER A 156 1.03 3.88 1.66
CA SER A 156 1.83 4.47 2.73
C SER A 156 3.24 3.93 2.70
N ASN A 157 4.21 4.83 2.76
CA ASN A 157 5.63 4.50 2.64
C ASN A 157 6.41 4.86 3.90
N THR A 158 7.43 4.08 4.21
CA THR A 158 8.39 4.40 5.27
C THR A 158 9.77 3.84 4.93
N VAL A 159 10.78 4.36 5.62
CA VAL A 159 12.15 3.82 5.56
C VAL A 159 12.54 3.40 6.97
N LEU A 160 13.00 2.16 7.11
CA LEU A 160 13.47 1.57 8.35
C LEU A 160 14.98 1.38 8.27
N THR A 161 15.70 1.93 9.25
CA THR A 161 17.16 1.76 9.33
C THR A 161 17.48 0.80 10.48
N PRO A 162 18.21 -0.30 10.21
CA PRO A 162 18.60 -1.24 11.26
C PRO A 162 19.43 -0.54 12.36
N PRO A 163 19.24 -0.92 13.62
CA PRO A 163 20.12 -0.48 14.70
C PRO A 163 21.57 -0.89 14.42
N LYS A 164 22.54 -0.12 14.92
CA LYS A 164 23.95 -0.46 14.78
C LYS A 164 24.26 -1.85 15.33
N GLY A 165 24.97 -2.67 14.54
CA GLY A 165 25.34 -4.03 14.91
C GLY A 165 24.23 -5.06 14.78
N THR A 166 23.12 -4.69 14.13
CA THR A 166 22.02 -5.63 13.84
C THR A 166 22.37 -6.54 12.68
N LEU A 167 23.07 -6.02 11.68
CA LEU A 167 23.63 -6.86 10.60
C LEU A 167 24.93 -7.46 11.13
N ALA A 168 24.89 -8.75 11.41
CA ALA A 168 26.07 -9.48 11.86
C ALA A 168 27.11 -9.57 10.74
N SER A 169 28.37 -9.79 11.10
CA SER A 169 29.46 -9.99 10.12
C SER A 169 29.28 -11.20 9.20
N ILE A 170 28.26 -12.01 9.42
CA ILE A 170 27.87 -13.17 8.60
C ILE A 170 26.76 -12.85 7.60
N GLU A 171 26.18 -11.66 7.68
CA GLU A 171 25.13 -11.22 6.77
C GLU A 171 25.74 -10.37 5.67
N GLY A 172 25.37 -10.67 4.43
CA GLY A 172 25.87 -10.01 3.25
C GLY A 172 24.73 -9.62 2.31
N PHE A 173 25.11 -8.97 1.22
CA PHE A 173 24.17 -8.63 0.15
C PHE A 173 24.71 -9.12 -1.19
N ILE A 174 23.83 -9.65 -2.02
CA ILE A 174 24.09 -9.86 -3.44
C ILE A 174 23.22 -8.88 -4.21
N ALA A 175 23.85 -8.13 -5.11
CA ALA A 175 23.15 -7.27 -6.05
C ALA A 175 23.27 -7.88 -7.45
N ALA A 176 22.13 -8.04 -8.12
CA ALA A 176 22.03 -8.50 -9.49
C ALA A 176 21.54 -7.37 -10.39
N LYS A 177 22.27 -7.06 -11.44
CA LYS A 177 21.88 -6.05 -12.44
C LYS A 177 21.43 -6.72 -13.72
N VAL A 178 20.22 -6.39 -14.16
CA VAL A 178 19.69 -6.80 -15.45
C VAL A 178 19.76 -5.61 -16.39
N THR A 179 20.41 -5.82 -17.56
CA THR A 179 20.56 -4.77 -18.57
C THR A 179 20.04 -5.27 -19.91
N GLY A 180 19.42 -4.39 -20.67
CA GLY A 180 19.07 -4.63 -22.06
C GLY A 180 20.28 -4.65 -22.98
N ALA A 181 20.06 -4.98 -24.24
CA ALA A 181 21.11 -5.02 -25.27
C ALA A 181 21.77 -3.64 -25.50
N ASP A 182 21.11 -2.57 -25.13
CA ASP A 182 21.62 -1.19 -25.19
C ASP A 182 22.43 -0.78 -23.94
N GLY A 183 22.57 -1.70 -22.97
CA GLY A 183 23.26 -1.46 -21.72
C GLY A 183 22.47 -0.68 -20.66
N THR A 184 21.21 -0.33 -20.95
CA THR A 184 20.32 0.31 -19.97
C THR A 184 19.76 -0.71 -19.00
N GLY A 185 19.49 -0.29 -17.75
CA GLY A 185 18.84 -1.14 -16.75
C GLY A 185 17.41 -1.46 -17.15
N VAL A 186 16.97 -2.70 -16.94
CA VAL A 186 15.61 -3.16 -17.22
C VAL A 186 14.87 -3.30 -15.91
N ALA A 187 13.82 -2.48 -15.73
CA ALA A 187 12.98 -2.47 -14.55
C ALA A 187 11.90 -3.57 -14.59
N SER A 188 11.39 -3.89 -13.40
CA SER A 188 10.20 -4.75 -13.22
C SER A 188 10.38 -6.21 -13.66
N LEU A 189 11.60 -6.71 -13.74
CA LEU A 189 11.88 -8.13 -14.00
C LEU A 189 12.08 -8.89 -12.68
N PRO A 190 11.42 -10.04 -12.50
CA PRO A 190 11.64 -10.91 -11.35
C PRO A 190 13.01 -11.60 -11.46
N VAL A 191 13.83 -11.45 -10.44
CA VAL A 191 15.11 -12.15 -10.29
C VAL A 191 15.03 -13.05 -9.07
N ASP A 192 15.39 -14.30 -9.24
CA ASP A 192 15.40 -15.29 -8.18
C ASP A 192 16.82 -15.55 -7.68
N ILE A 193 16.96 -15.75 -6.36
CA ILE A 193 18.18 -16.23 -5.76
C ILE A 193 17.87 -17.44 -4.87
N SER A 194 18.72 -18.45 -4.92
CA SER A 194 18.62 -19.63 -4.06
C SER A 194 19.98 -20.00 -3.47
N GLY A 195 20.00 -20.43 -2.21
CA GLY A 195 21.23 -20.79 -1.53
C GLY A 195 21.01 -21.17 -0.06
N PRO A 196 22.07 -21.20 0.76
CA PRO A 196 21.98 -21.63 2.16
C PRO A 196 21.00 -20.83 3.02
N GLY A 197 20.78 -19.55 2.69
CA GLY A 197 19.81 -18.68 3.35
C GLY A 197 18.36 -18.81 2.87
N GLY A 198 18.08 -19.80 2.00
CA GLY A 198 16.77 -19.99 1.38
C GLY A 198 16.65 -19.35 -0.01
N ALA A 199 15.45 -19.41 -0.57
CA ALA A 199 15.12 -18.77 -1.84
C ALA A 199 14.46 -17.42 -1.60
N GLN A 200 14.77 -16.44 -2.47
CA GLN A 200 14.18 -15.12 -2.46
C GLN A 200 13.94 -14.68 -3.91
N THR A 201 12.85 -13.95 -4.13
CA THR A 201 12.56 -13.29 -5.40
C THR A 201 12.55 -11.77 -5.20
N ARG A 202 13.16 -11.03 -6.11
CA ARG A 202 13.14 -9.57 -6.13
C ARG A 202 12.87 -9.08 -7.54
N VAL A 203 12.14 -7.98 -7.61
CA VAL A 203 11.88 -7.30 -8.88
C VAL A 203 12.94 -6.22 -9.06
N THR A 204 13.47 -6.09 -10.27
CA THR A 204 14.47 -5.06 -10.57
C THR A 204 13.88 -3.66 -10.47
N ALA A 205 14.62 -2.74 -9.85
CA ALA A 205 14.31 -1.32 -9.80
C ALA A 205 14.49 -0.64 -11.17
N ALA A 206 14.22 0.67 -11.26
CA ALA A 206 14.29 1.43 -12.52
C ALA A 206 15.68 1.42 -13.19
N ASP A 207 16.74 1.19 -12.41
CA ASP A 207 18.13 1.05 -12.88
C ASP A 207 18.51 -0.39 -13.27
N GLY A 208 17.55 -1.32 -13.21
CA GLY A 208 17.75 -2.74 -13.45
C GLY A 208 18.37 -3.52 -12.28
N CYS A 209 18.48 -2.92 -11.10
CA CYS A 209 19.14 -3.53 -9.95
C CYS A 209 18.14 -4.25 -9.02
N ALA A 210 18.46 -5.49 -8.62
CA ALA A 210 17.78 -6.23 -7.55
C ALA A 210 18.78 -6.56 -6.44
N VAL A 211 18.43 -6.24 -5.18
CA VAL A 211 19.30 -6.46 -4.01
C VAL A 211 18.72 -7.53 -3.09
N PHE A 212 19.51 -8.51 -2.76
CA PHE A 212 19.17 -9.63 -1.89
C PHE A 212 19.96 -9.56 -0.59
N ALA A 213 19.25 -9.60 0.54
CA ALA A 213 19.88 -9.76 1.84
C ALA A 213 20.09 -11.25 2.14
N LEU A 214 21.29 -11.60 2.53
CA LEU A 214 21.69 -12.99 2.79
C LEU A 214 21.72 -13.25 4.29
N THR A 215 21.16 -14.37 4.69
CA THR A 215 21.10 -14.82 6.10
C THR A 215 22.16 -15.87 6.44
N ALA A 216 22.90 -16.35 5.44
CA ALA A 216 23.95 -17.34 5.61
C ALA A 216 25.05 -17.15 4.56
N VAL A 217 26.26 -17.54 4.90
CA VAL A 217 27.39 -17.59 3.97
C VAL A 217 27.33 -18.84 3.12
N GLY A 218 27.80 -18.76 1.89
CA GLY A 218 27.87 -19.88 0.97
C GLY A 218 27.67 -19.53 -0.47
N ASN A 219 27.42 -20.53 -1.30
CA ASN A 219 27.16 -20.35 -2.71
C ASN A 219 25.68 -20.06 -2.95
N TYR A 220 25.43 -19.01 -3.70
CA TYR A 220 24.10 -18.63 -4.14
C TYR A 220 24.03 -18.71 -5.66
N THR A 221 22.89 -19.19 -6.15
CA THR A 221 22.56 -19.20 -7.57
C THR A 221 21.54 -18.10 -7.83
N VAL A 222 21.84 -17.23 -8.78
CA VAL A 222 20.93 -16.18 -9.26
C VAL A 222 20.37 -16.65 -10.59
N THR A 223 19.06 -16.58 -10.75
CA THR A 223 18.35 -16.99 -11.95
C THR A 223 17.42 -15.87 -12.39
N LEU A 224 17.37 -15.60 -13.68
CA LEU A 224 16.38 -14.77 -14.33
C LEU A 224 15.60 -15.67 -15.28
N ASP A 225 14.34 -15.96 -14.94
CA ASP A 225 13.44 -16.81 -15.74
C ASP A 225 12.70 -15.94 -16.78
N GLU A 226 13.49 -15.35 -17.71
CA GLU A 226 12.96 -14.48 -18.76
C GLU A 226 13.68 -14.80 -20.06
N GLU A 227 12.92 -15.09 -21.13
CA GLU A 227 13.47 -15.43 -22.43
C GLU A 227 14.36 -14.33 -23.01
N GLY A 228 15.50 -14.70 -23.54
CA GLY A 228 16.43 -13.78 -24.21
C GLY A 228 17.44 -13.11 -23.28
N TYR A 229 17.42 -13.39 -21.99
CA TYR A 229 18.44 -12.94 -21.05
C TYR A 229 19.42 -14.06 -20.70
N VAL A 230 20.67 -13.70 -20.61
CA VAL A 230 21.76 -14.60 -20.18
C VAL A 230 22.70 -13.84 -19.24
N SER A 231 23.41 -14.59 -18.39
CA SER A 231 24.43 -14.00 -17.53
C SER A 231 25.61 -13.47 -18.36
N PHE A 232 26.51 -12.71 -17.74
CA PHE A 232 27.66 -12.11 -18.41
C PHE A 232 28.56 -13.15 -19.09
N ASP A 233 28.59 -14.39 -18.61
CA ASP A 233 29.32 -15.53 -19.18
C ASP A 233 28.47 -16.37 -20.16
N GLY A 234 27.28 -15.87 -20.54
CA GLY A 234 26.40 -16.49 -21.55
C GLY A 234 25.60 -17.69 -21.03
N GLN A 235 25.46 -17.83 -19.73
CA GLN A 235 24.67 -18.91 -19.10
C GLN A 235 23.29 -18.38 -18.71
N GLU A 236 22.26 -19.25 -18.70
CA GLU A 236 20.91 -18.90 -18.21
C GLU A 236 20.88 -18.67 -16.68
N THR A 237 21.83 -19.25 -15.97
CA THR A 237 22.00 -19.08 -14.53
C THR A 237 23.42 -18.68 -14.19
N THR A 238 23.63 -17.90 -13.14
CA THR A 238 24.96 -17.58 -12.63
C THR A 238 25.07 -17.90 -11.13
N SER A 239 26.24 -18.36 -10.69
CA SER A 239 26.51 -18.66 -9.30
C SER A 239 27.46 -17.64 -8.71
N LYS A 240 27.16 -17.16 -7.50
CA LYS A 240 27.99 -16.24 -6.73
C LYS A 240 28.25 -16.80 -5.34
N GLN A 241 29.50 -16.83 -4.93
CA GLN A 241 29.84 -17.14 -3.55
C GLN A 241 29.73 -15.89 -2.69
N ALA A 242 28.90 -15.94 -1.65
CA ALA A 242 28.90 -14.94 -0.61
C ALA A 242 29.97 -15.33 0.43
N ALA A 243 31.04 -14.57 0.46
CA ALA A 243 32.06 -14.64 1.50
C ALA A 243 31.88 -13.48 2.47
N VAL A 244 32.13 -13.69 3.73
CA VAL A 244 32.21 -12.68 4.78
C VAL A 244 33.64 -12.20 4.89
#